data_98c6f4deba9a18ff3ad80c2cf16d0c24
#
_entry.id   98c6f4deba9a18ff3ad80c2cf16d0c24
#
_cell.length_a   1.000
_cell.length_b   1.000
_cell.length_c   1.000
_cell.angle_alpha   90.00
_cell.angle_beta   90.00
_cell.angle_gamma   90.00
#
_symmetry.space_group_name_H-M   'P 1'
#
loop_
_entity.id
_entity.type
_entity.pdbx_description
1 polymer ?
#
loop_
_entity_poly.entity_id
_entity_poly.type
_entity_poly.pdbx_seq_one_letter_code
_entity_poly.pdbx_strand_id
1 'polypeptide(L)'
;KTINETYTLPTGKRSEYVNKANERTFVYRNAAGQLLKIVCRAYDDGVAFRYELGNQEPVTIRHELTECTLAGETHTWMMDWIKDYENFYPERVLDTITRPAEFLFPVLTLQDKQWMLMTEAEVYSMPAMHLSKEPKSATFHNVYAHEDSAFVAEPSFKTSWKTFIMGRNIGDVVESSLVENLNPSTDFSDTDWIKPGVAAFPWWGNYLANSYIDTLKMYVDLAAEMNWEWLEFDVSLINTPFHSSKEWEDVTWIPELTAYAKEKNILVYGWDEIKVLDNKAGRDFVFDRYKEMGLDGIKIDYIDSDSKYAMMFRDTACAEAAKRKMMVSFHGETLPRGH
;
A
#
# COMPACT_ATOMS: atom_id res chain seq x y z
N LYS A 1 -5.65 -2.74 -28.40
CA LYS A 1 -6.87 -3.05 -27.64
C LYS A 1 -7.39 -1.78 -27.03
N THR A 2 -8.71 -1.56 -27.00
CA THR A 2 -9.35 -0.51 -26.24
C THR A 2 -9.90 -1.12 -24.94
N ILE A 3 -9.70 -0.46 -23.84
CA ILE A 3 -10.29 -0.75 -22.53
C ILE A 3 -11.40 0.28 -22.32
N ASN A 4 -12.57 -0.14 -21.86
CA ASN A 4 -13.68 0.72 -21.52
C ASN A 4 -14.58 -0.03 -20.52
N GLU A 5 -14.34 0.20 -19.25
CA GLU A 5 -14.97 -0.50 -18.13
C GLU A 5 -15.46 0.52 -17.11
N THR A 6 -16.51 0.21 -16.38
CA THR A 6 -17.00 1.01 -15.25
C THR A 6 -17.01 0.15 -14.00
N TYR A 7 -16.69 0.76 -12.86
CA TYR A 7 -16.73 0.09 -11.57
C TYR A 7 -17.08 1.09 -10.46
N THR A 8 -17.41 0.55 -9.29
CA THR A 8 -17.74 1.35 -8.10
C THR A 8 -16.79 0.97 -6.97
N LEU A 9 -16.44 1.95 -6.15
CA LEU A 9 -15.71 1.73 -4.89
C LEU A 9 -16.55 2.25 -3.73
N PRO A 10 -16.50 1.58 -2.56
CA PRO A 10 -17.26 1.99 -1.38
C PRO A 10 -16.72 3.29 -0.75
N THR A 11 -15.48 3.67 -1.10
CA THR A 11 -14.80 4.87 -0.62
C THR A 11 -13.86 5.40 -1.69
N GLY A 12 -13.28 6.58 -1.50
CA GLY A 12 -12.33 7.21 -2.41
C GLY A 12 -12.81 8.56 -2.92
N LYS A 13 -12.24 9.01 -4.03
CA LYS A 13 -12.51 10.35 -4.61
C LYS A 13 -13.93 10.48 -5.19
N ARG A 14 -14.51 9.38 -5.60
CA ARG A 14 -15.85 9.29 -6.20
C ARG A 14 -16.44 7.90 -5.99
N SER A 15 -17.74 7.73 -6.20
CA SER A 15 -18.40 6.42 -6.09
C SER A 15 -18.33 5.60 -7.39
N GLU A 16 -18.32 6.27 -8.56
CA GLU A 16 -18.26 5.63 -9.87
C GLU A 16 -16.97 6.00 -10.58
N TYR A 17 -16.35 5.02 -11.18
CA TYR A 17 -15.07 5.13 -11.89
C TYR A 17 -15.21 4.61 -13.31
N VAL A 18 -14.43 5.18 -14.21
CA VAL A 18 -14.31 4.75 -15.61
C VAL A 18 -12.87 4.41 -15.90
N ASN A 19 -12.61 3.14 -16.27
CA ASN A 19 -11.34 2.69 -16.81
C ASN A 19 -11.38 2.73 -18.33
N LYS A 20 -10.84 3.80 -18.92
CA LYS A 20 -10.83 4.00 -20.38
C LYS A 20 -9.41 4.24 -20.87
N ALA A 21 -8.88 3.29 -21.64
CA ALA A 21 -7.52 3.35 -22.15
C ALA A 21 -7.36 2.74 -23.54
N ASN A 22 -6.29 3.13 -24.21
CA ASN A 22 -5.75 2.41 -25.35
C ASN A 22 -4.53 1.59 -24.92
N GLU A 23 -4.57 0.29 -25.16
CA GLU A 23 -3.47 -0.63 -24.83
C GLU A 23 -2.76 -1.11 -26.08
N ARG A 24 -1.43 -1.12 -26.07
CA ARG A 24 -0.59 -1.70 -27.08
C ARG A 24 0.50 -2.56 -26.47
N THR A 25 0.69 -3.75 -27.04
CA THR A 25 1.75 -4.69 -26.66
C THR A 25 2.82 -4.73 -27.75
N PHE A 26 4.07 -4.53 -27.33
CA PHE A 26 5.25 -4.76 -28.16
C PHE A 26 5.88 -6.07 -27.73
N VAL A 27 6.23 -6.92 -28.70
CA VAL A 27 6.79 -8.25 -28.45
C VAL A 27 8.21 -8.31 -28.97
N TYR A 28 9.13 -8.62 -28.09
CA TYR A 28 10.55 -8.77 -28.40
C TYR A 28 10.98 -10.22 -28.17
N ARG A 29 11.93 -10.66 -28.97
CA ARG A 29 12.55 -11.98 -28.83
C ARG A 29 14.06 -11.83 -28.91
N ASN A 30 14.78 -12.36 -27.93
CA ASN A 30 16.24 -12.37 -27.98
C ASN A 30 16.76 -13.53 -28.85
N ALA A 31 18.08 -13.60 -29.03
CA ALA A 31 18.72 -14.64 -29.86
C ALA A 31 18.51 -16.06 -29.31
N ALA A 32 18.26 -16.22 -28.01
CA ALA A 32 17.94 -17.49 -27.36
C ALA A 32 16.45 -17.87 -27.47
N GLY A 33 15.64 -17.04 -28.15
CA GLY A 33 14.21 -17.30 -28.33
C GLY A 33 13.32 -16.88 -27.15
N GLN A 34 13.88 -16.30 -26.10
CA GLN A 34 13.11 -15.83 -24.93
C GLN A 34 12.29 -14.59 -25.31
N LEU A 35 11.07 -14.54 -24.81
CA LEU A 35 10.10 -13.48 -25.07
C LEU A 35 10.09 -12.43 -23.95
N LEU A 36 10.08 -11.17 -24.35
CA LEU A 36 9.73 -10.02 -23.53
C LEU A 36 8.60 -9.27 -24.21
N LYS A 37 7.54 -9.00 -23.49
CA LYS A 37 6.50 -8.07 -23.92
C LYS A 37 6.61 -6.78 -23.12
N ILE A 38 6.41 -5.65 -23.79
CA ILE A 38 6.17 -4.35 -23.15
C ILE A 38 4.72 -4.01 -23.43
N VAL A 39 3.91 -4.00 -22.37
CA VAL A 39 2.50 -3.62 -22.44
C VAL A 39 2.39 -2.15 -22.02
N CYS A 40 1.87 -1.32 -22.91
CA CYS A 40 1.69 0.10 -22.68
C CYS A 40 0.20 0.45 -22.66
N ARG A 41 -0.23 1.28 -21.73
CA ARG A 41 -1.57 1.88 -21.68
C ARG A 41 -1.47 3.39 -21.72
N ALA A 42 -2.34 4.02 -22.53
CA ALA A 42 -2.50 5.47 -22.58
C ALA A 42 -3.92 5.82 -22.16
N TYR A 43 -3.99 6.71 -21.20
CA TYR A 43 -5.22 7.29 -20.61
C TYR A 43 -5.26 8.79 -20.92
N ASP A 44 -6.38 9.45 -20.68
CA ASP A 44 -6.51 10.89 -20.85
C ASP A 44 -5.71 11.67 -19.78
N ASP A 45 -5.44 11.06 -18.64
CA ASP A 45 -4.73 11.59 -17.47
C ASP A 45 -3.35 10.97 -17.23
N GLY A 46 -2.82 10.17 -18.17
CA GLY A 46 -1.48 9.62 -18.04
C GLY A 46 -1.17 8.40 -18.89
N VAL A 47 -0.02 7.80 -18.61
CA VAL A 47 0.46 6.61 -19.29
C VAL A 47 1.03 5.61 -18.28
N ALA A 48 0.96 4.33 -18.62
CA ALA A 48 1.61 3.28 -17.85
C ALA A 48 2.20 2.22 -18.77
N PHE A 49 3.27 1.57 -18.31
CA PHE A 49 3.80 0.40 -18.99
C PHE A 49 4.32 -0.63 -17.98
N ARG A 50 4.36 -1.89 -18.41
CA ARG A 50 4.97 -2.99 -17.66
C ARG A 50 5.66 -3.97 -18.59
N TYR A 51 6.50 -4.79 -17.99
CA TYR A 51 7.12 -5.93 -18.68
C TYR A 51 6.37 -7.21 -18.35
N GLU A 52 6.24 -8.08 -19.37
CA GLU A 52 5.72 -9.44 -19.20
C GLU A 52 6.72 -10.42 -19.79
N LEU A 53 7.16 -11.38 -18.97
CA LEU A 53 8.06 -12.44 -19.42
C LEU A 53 7.27 -13.62 -19.96
N GLY A 54 7.76 -14.20 -21.05
CA GLY A 54 7.18 -15.42 -21.62
C GLY A 54 7.82 -16.69 -21.05
N ASN A 55 8.31 -16.64 -19.81
CA ASN A 55 8.96 -17.77 -19.17
C ASN A 55 7.96 -18.88 -18.84
N GLN A 56 8.36 -20.13 -19.09
CA GLN A 56 7.56 -21.31 -18.76
C GLN A 56 8.00 -21.96 -17.44
N GLU A 57 9.21 -21.67 -17.02
CA GLU A 57 9.82 -22.11 -15.77
C GLU A 57 10.16 -20.90 -14.91
N PRO A 58 10.30 -21.06 -13.58
CA PRO A 58 10.74 -19.98 -12.71
C PRO A 58 12.10 -19.40 -13.16
N VAL A 59 12.22 -18.09 -13.13
CA VAL A 59 13.47 -17.38 -13.48
C VAL A 59 13.89 -16.45 -12.37
N THR A 60 15.19 -16.25 -12.22
CA THR A 60 15.73 -15.30 -11.24
C THR A 60 15.85 -13.93 -11.87
N ILE A 61 15.14 -12.96 -11.32
CA ILE A 61 15.25 -11.54 -11.67
C ILE A 61 16.25 -10.89 -10.70
N ARG A 62 17.23 -10.15 -11.25
CA ARG A 62 18.23 -9.42 -10.46
C ARG A 62 18.02 -7.91 -10.54
N HIS A 63 17.71 -7.41 -11.73
CA HIS A 63 17.57 -5.98 -11.98
C HIS A 63 16.48 -5.73 -13.03
N GLU A 64 15.86 -4.58 -12.91
CA GLU A 64 15.04 -3.98 -13.94
C GLU A 64 15.71 -2.64 -14.32
N LEU A 65 16.14 -2.52 -15.58
CA LEU A 65 16.90 -1.37 -16.06
C LEU A 65 15.97 -0.29 -16.63
N THR A 66 14.92 0.03 -15.90
CA THR A 66 14.01 1.13 -16.27
C THR A 66 14.57 2.45 -15.78
N GLU A 67 14.59 3.42 -16.67
CA GLU A 67 15.11 4.76 -16.42
C GLU A 67 14.06 5.81 -16.80
N CYS A 68 14.04 6.93 -16.08
CA CYS A 68 13.26 8.11 -16.40
C CYS A 68 14.15 9.34 -16.34
N THR A 69 14.36 10.00 -17.48
CA THR A 69 15.16 11.24 -17.57
C THR A 69 14.25 12.44 -17.70
N LEU A 70 14.43 13.43 -16.83
CA LEU A 70 13.73 14.70 -16.79
C LEU A 70 14.69 15.84 -17.16
N ALA A 71 14.20 17.08 -17.26
CA ALA A 71 15.08 18.24 -17.33
C ALA A 71 15.69 18.53 -15.95
N GLY A 72 16.93 19.03 -15.92
CA GLY A 72 17.65 19.27 -14.67
C GLY A 72 16.99 20.31 -13.76
N GLU A 73 16.35 21.34 -14.33
CA GLU A 73 15.63 22.39 -13.63
C GLU A 73 14.23 21.97 -13.13
N THR A 74 13.84 20.71 -13.31
CA THR A 74 12.54 20.21 -12.85
C THR A 74 12.42 20.33 -11.32
N HIS A 75 11.34 20.95 -10.87
CA HIS A 75 10.94 20.95 -9.47
C HIS A 75 10.34 19.59 -9.11
N THR A 76 10.75 19.05 -7.97
CA THR A 76 10.33 17.72 -7.53
C THR A 76 9.98 17.72 -6.05
N TRP A 77 8.96 16.96 -5.67
CA TRP A 77 8.61 16.64 -4.28
C TRP A 77 8.85 15.16 -4.09
N MET A 78 9.86 14.83 -3.28
CA MET A 78 10.37 13.47 -3.12
C MET A 78 10.71 13.20 -1.67
N MET A 79 10.31 12.04 -1.18
CA MET A 79 10.76 11.51 0.12
C MET A 79 12.08 10.77 -0.08
N ASP A 80 13.10 11.08 0.72
CA ASP A 80 14.30 10.26 0.81
C ASP A 80 13.93 8.86 1.28
N TRP A 81 14.63 7.84 0.77
CA TRP A 81 14.33 6.46 1.14
C TRP A 81 14.42 6.24 2.64
N ILE A 82 13.38 5.69 3.21
CA ILE A 82 13.25 5.26 4.59
C ILE A 82 12.28 4.07 4.63
N LYS A 83 12.60 3.04 5.40
CA LYS A 83 11.92 1.75 5.33
C LYS A 83 10.45 1.76 5.81
N ASP A 84 10.11 2.68 6.71
CA ASP A 84 8.77 2.85 7.29
C ASP A 84 7.87 3.83 6.53
N TYR A 85 8.41 4.54 5.52
CA TYR A 85 7.70 5.58 4.76
C TYR A 85 7.19 6.77 5.60
N GLU A 86 7.72 6.97 6.80
CA GLU A 86 7.29 8.01 7.72
C GLU A 86 8.18 9.26 7.66
N ASN A 87 8.11 10.01 6.56
CA ASN A 87 8.85 11.25 6.40
C ASN A 87 8.10 12.22 5.47
N PHE A 88 8.71 13.37 5.19
CA PHE A 88 8.17 14.42 4.35
C PHE A 88 8.63 14.31 2.90
N TYR A 89 7.90 14.98 2.01
CA TYR A 89 8.22 15.16 0.60
C TYR A 89 8.72 16.59 0.34
N PRO A 90 9.97 16.95 0.70
CA PRO A 90 10.47 18.29 0.48
C PRO A 90 10.60 18.61 -1.00
N GLU A 91 10.34 19.89 -1.34
CA GLU A 91 10.61 20.40 -2.67
C GLU A 91 12.12 20.46 -2.94
N ARG A 92 12.52 20.04 -4.14
CA ARG A 92 13.90 20.08 -4.63
C ARG A 92 13.92 20.40 -6.12
N VAL A 93 14.97 21.06 -6.56
CA VAL A 93 15.30 21.16 -8.00
C VAL A 93 16.28 20.03 -8.35
N LEU A 94 15.99 19.27 -9.39
CA LEU A 94 16.61 17.97 -9.64
C LEU A 94 18.13 18.03 -9.80
N ASP A 95 18.68 19.02 -10.48
CA ASP A 95 20.12 19.20 -10.70
C ASP A 95 20.88 19.73 -9.47
N THR A 96 20.17 20.23 -8.45
CA THR A 96 20.79 20.66 -7.20
C THR A 96 21.16 19.49 -6.29
N ILE A 97 20.74 18.27 -6.60
CA ILE A 97 21.08 17.07 -5.83
C ILE A 97 22.48 16.62 -6.21
N THR A 98 23.44 16.87 -5.33
CA THR A 98 24.89 16.73 -5.61
C THR A 98 25.51 15.44 -5.05
N ARG A 99 24.71 14.57 -4.43
CA ARG A 99 25.12 13.28 -3.88
C ARG A 99 24.25 12.14 -4.46
N PRO A 100 24.72 10.89 -4.46
CA PRO A 100 23.87 9.75 -4.74
C PRO A 100 22.70 9.75 -3.75
N ALA A 101 21.51 9.49 -4.21
CA ALA A 101 20.31 9.51 -3.38
C ALA A 101 19.29 8.49 -3.90
N GLU A 102 18.46 8.01 -2.98
CA GLU A 102 17.34 7.14 -3.25
C GLU A 102 16.06 7.77 -2.72
N PHE A 103 14.99 7.59 -3.48
CA PHE A 103 13.70 8.24 -3.22
C PHE A 103 12.58 7.23 -3.31
N LEU A 104 11.64 7.34 -2.41
CA LEU A 104 10.42 6.53 -2.41
C LEU A 104 9.41 7.04 -3.43
N PHE A 105 8.57 6.16 -3.94
CA PHE A 105 7.35 6.56 -4.62
C PHE A 105 6.29 7.05 -3.62
N PRO A 106 5.36 7.93 -4.07
CA PRO A 106 5.33 8.58 -5.36
C PRO A 106 6.32 9.75 -5.45
N VAL A 107 6.72 10.11 -6.65
CA VAL A 107 7.51 11.32 -6.93
C VAL A 107 6.67 12.29 -7.75
N LEU A 108 6.39 13.45 -7.19
CA LEU A 108 5.68 14.54 -7.90
C LEU A 108 6.70 15.47 -8.56
N THR A 109 6.43 15.88 -9.79
CA THR A 109 7.29 16.78 -10.54
C THR A 109 6.50 17.91 -11.17
N LEU A 110 7.15 19.07 -11.34
CA LEU A 110 6.64 20.22 -12.08
C LEU A 110 7.71 20.74 -13.03
N GLN A 111 7.41 20.73 -14.31
CA GLN A 111 8.24 21.33 -15.36
C GLN A 111 7.35 22.06 -16.36
N ASP A 112 7.69 23.31 -16.70
CA ASP A 112 6.96 24.11 -17.71
C ASP A 112 5.43 24.11 -17.54
N LYS A 113 4.96 24.20 -16.29
CA LYS A 113 3.53 24.11 -15.89
C LYS A 113 2.88 22.75 -16.14
N GLN A 114 3.66 21.72 -16.46
CA GLN A 114 3.20 20.35 -16.55
C GLN A 114 3.50 19.62 -15.25
N TRP A 115 2.46 19.16 -14.58
CA TRP A 115 2.55 18.29 -13.42
C TRP A 115 2.64 16.83 -13.84
N MET A 116 3.48 16.06 -13.16
CA MET A 116 3.56 14.63 -13.36
C MET A 116 3.83 13.93 -12.02
N LEU A 117 3.07 12.88 -11.72
CA LEU A 117 3.32 11.98 -10.59
C LEU A 117 3.82 10.65 -11.13
N MET A 118 4.99 10.24 -10.68
CA MET A 118 5.54 8.91 -10.95
C MET A 118 5.24 7.99 -9.78
N THR A 119 4.71 6.80 -10.08
CA THR A 119 4.42 5.76 -9.08
C THR A 119 4.36 4.39 -9.73
N GLU A 120 4.00 3.38 -8.95
CA GLU A 120 3.70 2.03 -9.41
C GLU A 120 2.22 1.69 -9.20
N ALA A 121 1.75 0.65 -9.88
CA ALA A 121 0.47 0.02 -9.64
C ALA A 121 0.58 -1.51 -9.88
N GLU A 122 -0.33 -2.29 -9.32
CA GLU A 122 -0.35 -3.77 -9.43
C GLU A 122 0.98 -4.39 -8.96
N VAL A 123 1.39 -4.11 -7.73
CA VAL A 123 2.64 -4.66 -7.14
C VAL A 123 2.33 -5.96 -6.42
N TYR A 124 2.34 -7.08 -7.15
CA TYR A 124 2.08 -8.42 -6.61
C TYR A 124 3.26 -9.36 -6.90
N SER A 125 3.58 -10.24 -5.96
CA SER A 125 4.57 -11.32 -6.11
C SER A 125 5.96 -10.86 -6.56
N MET A 126 6.29 -9.59 -6.34
CA MET A 126 7.58 -8.97 -6.61
C MET A 126 7.88 -7.91 -5.54
N PRO A 127 9.16 -7.51 -5.38
CA PRO A 127 9.47 -6.35 -4.53
C PRO A 127 8.83 -5.08 -5.09
N ALA A 128 8.40 -4.18 -4.21
CA ALA A 128 8.11 -2.82 -4.64
C ALA A 128 9.41 -2.10 -5.00
N MET A 129 9.32 -1.10 -5.85
CA MET A 129 10.49 -0.36 -6.31
C MET A 129 10.56 1.02 -5.67
N HIS A 130 11.77 1.56 -5.64
CA HIS A 130 12.07 2.94 -5.38
C HIS A 130 13.01 3.48 -6.47
N LEU A 131 13.35 4.75 -6.41
CA LEU A 131 14.17 5.41 -7.41
C LEU A 131 15.54 5.74 -6.87
N SER A 132 16.60 5.43 -7.61
CA SER A 132 17.95 5.93 -7.35
C SER A 132 18.33 7.02 -8.35
N LYS A 133 19.25 7.89 -7.95
CA LYS A 133 19.74 9.00 -8.74
C LYS A 133 21.22 9.27 -8.47
N GLU A 134 22.01 9.37 -9.51
CA GLU A 134 23.38 9.79 -9.44
C GLU A 134 23.54 11.32 -9.28
N PRO A 135 24.67 11.78 -8.69
CA PRO A 135 24.92 13.22 -8.54
C PRO A 135 24.82 13.96 -9.86
N LYS A 136 24.12 15.10 -9.83
CA LYS A 136 23.94 15.98 -11.01
C LYS A 136 23.32 15.31 -12.25
N SER A 137 22.85 14.08 -12.12
CA SER A 137 22.06 13.42 -13.17
C SER A 137 20.59 13.87 -13.09
N ALA A 138 19.94 13.99 -14.21
CA ALA A 138 18.49 14.18 -14.30
C ALA A 138 17.75 12.86 -14.57
N THR A 139 18.46 11.73 -14.46
CA THR A 139 17.92 10.40 -14.70
C THR A 139 17.69 9.67 -13.37
N PHE A 140 16.49 9.17 -13.21
CA PHE A 140 16.11 8.22 -12.17
C PHE A 140 16.22 6.80 -12.73
N HIS A 141 16.71 5.90 -11.88
CA HIS A 141 16.79 4.46 -12.14
C HIS A 141 15.89 3.72 -11.16
N ASN A 142 15.13 2.75 -11.64
CA ASN A 142 14.35 1.87 -10.77
C ASN A 142 15.29 0.93 -10.00
N VAL A 143 15.04 0.77 -8.71
CA VAL A 143 15.78 -0.12 -7.81
C VAL A 143 14.78 -0.95 -7.02
N TYR A 144 15.03 -2.25 -6.87
CA TYR A 144 14.27 -3.11 -5.99
C TYR A 144 14.64 -2.90 -4.53
N ALA A 145 13.79 -3.36 -3.63
CA ALA A 145 14.05 -3.36 -2.20
C ALA A 145 15.45 -3.90 -1.87
N HIS A 146 16.12 -3.28 -0.90
CA HIS A 146 17.51 -3.62 -0.54
C HIS A 146 17.66 -5.06 -0.06
N GLU A 147 16.60 -5.66 0.50
CA GLU A 147 16.56 -7.04 0.95
C GLU A 147 16.55 -8.04 -0.21
N ASP A 148 16.11 -7.60 -1.39
CA ASP A 148 15.96 -8.45 -2.59
C ASP A 148 17.04 -8.16 -3.62
N SER A 149 18.26 -8.62 -3.40
CA SER A 149 19.32 -8.60 -4.42
C SER A 149 18.98 -9.45 -5.66
N ALA A 150 18.06 -10.36 -5.51
CA ALA A 150 17.41 -11.15 -6.56
C ALA A 150 16.15 -11.82 -6.03
N PHE A 151 15.16 -12.01 -6.88
CA PHE A 151 13.96 -12.78 -6.54
C PHE A 151 13.58 -13.75 -7.65
N VAL A 152 12.84 -14.81 -7.28
CA VAL A 152 12.33 -15.78 -8.23
C VAL A 152 10.99 -15.27 -8.78
N ALA A 153 10.90 -15.18 -10.10
CA ALA A 153 9.67 -14.87 -10.84
C ALA A 153 9.07 -16.16 -11.38
N GLU A 154 7.83 -16.43 -11.01
CA GLU A 154 7.08 -17.60 -11.44
C GLU A 154 6.75 -17.54 -12.95
N PRO A 155 6.32 -18.66 -13.58
CA PRO A 155 5.94 -18.67 -15.00
C PRO A 155 4.93 -17.59 -15.38
N SER A 156 5.13 -16.98 -16.55
CA SER A 156 4.30 -15.89 -17.07
C SER A 156 4.35 -14.62 -16.20
N PHE A 157 5.50 -14.35 -15.60
CA PHE A 157 5.70 -13.20 -14.70
C PHE A 157 5.39 -11.86 -15.38
N LYS A 158 4.80 -10.97 -14.60
CA LYS A 158 4.54 -9.57 -14.96
C LYS A 158 5.13 -8.67 -13.89
N THR A 159 5.76 -7.59 -14.32
CA THR A 159 6.17 -6.53 -13.36
C THR A 159 4.98 -5.67 -12.98
N SER A 160 5.14 -4.87 -11.91
CA SER A 160 4.25 -3.74 -11.63
C SER A 160 4.17 -2.79 -12.82
N TRP A 161 3.11 -2.01 -12.91
CA TRP A 161 3.02 -0.90 -13.85
C TRP A 161 3.90 0.26 -13.39
N LYS A 162 4.73 0.77 -14.30
CA LYS A 162 5.37 2.05 -14.18
C LYS A 162 4.37 3.09 -14.64
N THR A 163 3.94 3.92 -13.71
CA THR A 163 2.75 4.78 -13.87
C THR A 163 3.15 6.25 -13.81
N PHE A 164 2.72 7.01 -14.82
CA PHE A 164 2.97 8.43 -14.96
C PHE A 164 1.63 9.15 -15.11
N ILE A 165 1.15 9.75 -14.02
CA ILE A 165 -0.06 10.58 -14.01
C ILE A 165 0.35 11.99 -14.40
N MET A 166 -0.36 12.59 -15.36
CA MET A 166 -0.01 13.88 -15.91
C MET A 166 -1.19 14.86 -15.88
N GLY A 167 -0.90 16.12 -15.54
CA GLY A 167 -1.92 17.17 -15.50
C GLY A 167 -1.36 18.55 -15.81
N ARG A 168 -2.24 19.46 -16.23
CA ARG A 168 -1.90 20.87 -16.44
C ARG A 168 -1.94 21.68 -15.16
N ASN A 169 -2.59 21.14 -14.15
CA ASN A 169 -2.64 21.67 -12.80
C ASN A 169 -2.56 20.50 -11.80
N ILE A 170 -2.26 20.80 -10.55
CA ILE A 170 -2.11 19.77 -9.51
C ILE A 170 -3.43 19.01 -9.24
N GLY A 171 -4.57 19.68 -9.45
CA GLY A 171 -5.89 19.04 -9.29
C GLY A 171 -6.10 17.89 -10.27
N ASP A 172 -5.59 17.98 -11.49
CA ASP A 172 -5.67 16.89 -12.48
C ASP A 172 -4.95 15.62 -11.96
N VAL A 173 -3.81 15.80 -11.27
CA VAL A 173 -3.07 14.69 -10.65
C VAL A 173 -3.82 14.12 -9.45
N VAL A 174 -4.36 14.97 -8.59
CA VAL A 174 -5.12 14.57 -7.39
C VAL A 174 -6.39 13.81 -7.77
N GLU A 175 -7.07 14.23 -8.83
CA GLU A 175 -8.32 13.61 -9.29
C GLU A 175 -8.13 12.34 -10.13
N SER A 176 -6.90 12.01 -10.54
CA SER A 176 -6.61 10.82 -11.34
C SER A 176 -6.98 9.53 -10.60
N SER A 177 -7.51 8.58 -11.33
CA SER A 177 -7.80 7.22 -10.87
C SER A 177 -6.93 6.19 -11.59
N LEU A 178 -5.77 6.61 -12.06
CA LEU A 178 -4.92 5.77 -12.93
C LEU A 178 -4.39 4.54 -12.17
N VAL A 179 -4.04 4.70 -10.89
CA VAL A 179 -3.56 3.58 -10.07
C VAL A 179 -4.66 2.54 -9.91
N GLU A 180 -5.86 2.96 -9.55
CA GLU A 180 -7.02 2.08 -9.40
C GLU A 180 -7.36 1.37 -10.73
N ASN A 181 -7.32 2.10 -11.85
CA ASN A 181 -7.62 1.59 -13.19
C ASN A 181 -6.60 0.55 -13.71
N LEU A 182 -5.40 0.52 -13.14
CA LEU A 182 -4.34 -0.43 -13.52
C LEU A 182 -4.38 -1.72 -12.71
N ASN A 183 -5.09 -1.73 -11.59
CA ASN A 183 -5.21 -2.90 -10.74
C ASN A 183 -6.33 -3.84 -11.19
N PRO A 184 -6.22 -5.14 -10.92
CA PRO A 184 -7.29 -6.08 -11.20
C PRO A 184 -8.50 -5.81 -10.31
N SER A 185 -9.68 -6.23 -10.76
CA SER A 185 -10.87 -6.28 -9.90
C SER A 185 -10.68 -7.30 -8.79
N THR A 186 -11.31 -7.05 -7.64
CA THR A 186 -11.33 -8.03 -6.54
C THR A 186 -12.10 -9.29 -6.92
N ASP A 187 -11.64 -10.43 -6.42
CA ASP A 187 -12.34 -11.71 -6.53
C ASP A 187 -13.35 -11.96 -5.40
N PHE A 188 -13.51 -11.02 -4.46
CA PHE A 188 -14.46 -11.17 -3.36
C PHE A 188 -15.90 -10.98 -3.86
N SER A 189 -16.74 -12.01 -3.64
CA SER A 189 -18.16 -11.97 -3.95
C SER A 189 -19.01 -11.40 -2.80
N ASP A 190 -18.55 -11.46 -1.55
CA ASP A 190 -19.21 -10.94 -0.36
C ASP A 190 -18.39 -9.77 0.18
N THR A 191 -18.86 -8.56 -0.08
CA THR A 191 -18.19 -7.31 0.33
C THR A 191 -19.01 -6.49 1.33
N ASP A 192 -20.18 -6.97 1.75
CA ASP A 192 -21.11 -6.22 2.63
C ASP A 192 -20.52 -5.94 4.03
N TRP A 193 -19.52 -6.74 4.43
CA TRP A 193 -18.81 -6.58 5.69
C TRP A 193 -17.70 -5.52 5.63
N ILE A 194 -17.29 -5.09 4.43
CA ILE A 194 -16.25 -4.06 4.27
C ILE A 194 -16.87 -2.71 4.62
N LYS A 195 -16.36 -2.09 5.68
CA LYS A 195 -16.86 -0.83 6.24
C LYS A 195 -15.73 0.19 6.34
N PRO A 196 -15.37 0.85 5.23
CA PRO A 196 -14.45 1.99 5.31
C PRO A 196 -15.06 3.11 6.14
N GLY A 197 -14.24 3.91 6.77
CA GLY A 197 -14.73 5.01 7.61
C GLY A 197 -13.60 5.75 8.32
N VAL A 198 -13.98 6.61 9.24
CA VAL A 198 -13.06 7.39 10.09
C VAL A 198 -12.91 6.71 11.42
N ALA A 199 -11.69 6.62 11.93
CA ALA A 199 -11.39 6.06 13.25
C ALA A 199 -11.04 7.14 14.27
N ALA A 200 -11.60 7.02 15.48
CA ALA A 200 -11.05 7.70 16.65
C ALA A 200 -9.76 6.95 17.04
N PHE A 201 -8.63 7.64 16.99
CA PHE A 201 -7.31 7.06 17.26
C PHE A 201 -6.59 7.83 18.37
N PRO A 202 -6.58 7.32 19.61
CA PRO A 202 -6.06 8.06 20.77
C PRO A 202 -4.53 8.18 20.80
N TRP A 203 -3.78 7.30 20.13
CA TRP A 203 -2.31 7.21 20.22
C TRP A 203 -1.60 8.56 20.05
N TRP A 204 -1.98 9.35 19.06
CA TRP A 204 -1.32 10.62 18.78
C TRP A 204 -1.68 11.74 19.77
N GLY A 205 -2.86 11.69 20.34
CA GLY A 205 -3.31 12.69 21.32
C GLY A 205 -2.92 12.34 22.78
N ASN A 206 -3.04 11.06 23.10
CA ASN A 206 -2.73 10.53 24.44
C ASN A 206 -2.46 9.02 24.33
N TYR A 207 -1.23 8.61 24.05
CA TYR A 207 -0.88 7.21 23.86
C TYR A 207 -1.20 6.34 25.08
N LEU A 208 -1.16 6.88 26.30
CA LEU A 208 -1.54 6.15 27.52
C LEU A 208 -3.01 5.76 27.54
N ALA A 209 -3.86 6.46 26.80
CA ALA A 209 -5.29 6.12 26.69
C ALA A 209 -5.53 4.68 26.20
N ASN A 210 -4.64 4.15 25.38
CA ASN A 210 -4.74 2.79 24.85
C ASN A 210 -4.71 1.69 25.92
N SER A 211 -4.21 2.00 27.11
CA SER A 211 -4.08 1.04 28.22
C SER A 211 -5.23 1.12 29.23
N TYR A 212 -6.19 2.02 29.06
CA TYR A 212 -7.26 2.26 30.04
C TYR A 212 -8.63 2.19 29.38
N ILE A 213 -9.42 1.19 29.77
CA ILE A 213 -10.76 0.94 29.21
C ILE A 213 -11.69 2.16 29.35
N ASP A 214 -11.68 2.85 30.50
CA ASP A 214 -12.55 4.00 30.71
C ASP A 214 -12.23 5.15 29.74
N THR A 215 -10.94 5.34 29.44
CA THR A 215 -10.51 6.34 28.46
C THR A 215 -10.89 5.90 27.04
N LEU A 216 -10.70 4.63 26.69
CA LEU A 216 -11.12 4.11 25.39
C LEU A 216 -12.64 4.21 25.18
N LYS A 217 -13.46 4.01 26.24
CA LYS A 217 -14.91 4.24 26.17
C LYS A 217 -15.24 5.70 25.87
N MET A 218 -14.47 6.67 26.38
CA MET A 218 -14.64 8.09 25.99
C MET A 218 -14.36 8.34 24.50
N TYR A 219 -13.39 7.64 23.93
CA TYR A 219 -13.13 7.71 22.47
C TYR A 219 -14.20 7.00 21.65
N VAL A 220 -14.83 5.94 22.17
CA VAL A 220 -16.03 5.33 21.57
C VAL A 220 -17.18 6.36 21.57
N ASP A 221 -17.38 7.07 22.69
CA ASP A 221 -18.42 8.10 22.79
C ASP A 221 -18.15 9.25 21.82
N LEU A 222 -16.90 9.69 21.71
CA LEU A 222 -16.48 10.69 20.73
C LEU A 222 -16.76 10.24 19.29
N ALA A 223 -16.38 9.00 18.95
CA ALA A 223 -16.64 8.45 17.62
C ALA A 223 -18.14 8.45 17.30
N ALA A 224 -18.97 8.02 18.25
CA ALA A 224 -20.43 8.01 18.10
C ALA A 224 -21.00 9.41 17.94
N GLU A 225 -20.56 10.40 18.73
CA GLU A 225 -20.99 11.81 18.63
C GLU A 225 -20.60 12.43 17.28
N MET A 226 -19.40 12.10 16.79
CA MET A 226 -18.87 12.61 15.53
C MET A 226 -19.40 11.85 14.30
N ASN A 227 -20.19 10.80 14.49
CA ASN A 227 -20.64 9.86 13.44
C ASN A 227 -19.46 9.22 12.68
N TRP A 228 -18.41 8.88 13.40
CA TRP A 228 -17.31 8.07 12.89
C TRP A 228 -17.65 6.59 13.08
N GLU A 229 -17.09 5.75 12.24
CA GLU A 229 -17.41 4.32 12.21
C GLU A 229 -16.56 3.50 13.17
N TRP A 230 -15.34 3.97 13.52
CA TRP A 230 -14.34 3.15 14.15
C TRP A 230 -13.71 3.75 15.41
N LEU A 231 -13.31 2.86 16.30
CA LEU A 231 -12.24 3.09 17.27
C LEU A 231 -11.03 2.24 16.86
N GLU A 232 -9.85 2.84 16.79
CA GLU A 232 -8.58 2.15 16.66
C GLU A 232 -7.76 2.39 17.93
N PHE A 233 -7.21 1.34 18.52
CA PHE A 233 -6.34 1.47 19.67
C PHE A 233 -5.09 0.61 19.52
N ASP A 234 -3.94 1.21 19.84
CA ASP A 234 -2.66 0.54 19.91
C ASP A 234 -2.37 0.25 21.37
N VAL A 235 -2.12 -1.01 21.71
CA VAL A 235 -1.79 -1.36 23.10
C VAL A 235 -0.37 -0.90 23.41
N SER A 236 -0.17 -0.28 24.57
CA SER A 236 1.14 0.16 25.02
C SER A 236 2.16 -0.99 24.98
N LEU A 237 3.39 -0.70 24.48
CA LEU A 237 4.53 -1.65 24.47
C LEU A 237 4.88 -2.23 25.85
N ILE A 238 4.44 -1.60 26.93
CA ILE A 238 4.63 -2.07 28.32
C ILE A 238 3.60 -3.16 28.69
N ASN A 239 2.41 -3.09 28.06
CA ASN A 239 1.32 -4.06 28.21
C ASN A 239 0.93 -4.56 26.82
N THR A 240 1.80 -5.31 26.16
CA THR A 240 1.50 -5.85 24.84
C THR A 240 0.79 -7.19 24.97
N PRO A 241 -0.53 -7.20 25.09
CA PRO A 241 -1.31 -8.41 25.32
C PRO A 241 -1.29 -9.35 24.13
N PHE A 242 -0.74 -8.90 23.00
CA PHE A 242 -0.78 -9.63 21.75
C PHE A 242 0.53 -10.31 21.36
N HIS A 243 1.59 -10.21 22.17
CA HIS A 243 2.91 -10.75 21.85
C HIS A 243 3.15 -12.17 22.32
N SER A 244 2.31 -12.69 23.21
CA SER A 244 2.39 -14.09 23.64
C SER A 244 1.03 -14.63 24.07
N SER A 245 0.89 -15.96 24.08
CA SER A 245 -0.33 -16.60 24.52
C SER A 245 -0.69 -16.32 26.00
N LYS A 246 0.28 -15.93 26.82
CA LYS A 246 0.06 -15.57 28.23
C LYS A 246 -0.52 -14.17 28.40
N GLU A 247 -0.20 -13.28 27.50
CA GLU A 247 -0.63 -11.87 27.58
C GLU A 247 -2.11 -11.70 27.22
N TRP A 248 -2.69 -12.63 26.46
CA TRP A 248 -4.13 -12.65 26.18
C TRP A 248 -5.01 -12.83 27.41
N GLU A 249 -4.52 -13.47 28.43
CA GLU A 249 -5.25 -13.69 29.69
C GLU A 249 -5.39 -12.39 30.49
N ASP A 250 -4.47 -11.44 30.32
CA ASP A 250 -4.43 -10.19 31.07
C ASP A 250 -5.27 -9.06 30.43
N VAL A 251 -5.82 -9.26 29.21
CA VAL A 251 -6.66 -8.28 28.51
C VAL A 251 -8.15 -8.62 28.54
N THR A 252 -8.60 -9.06 29.68
CA THR A 252 -10.01 -9.41 29.92
C THR A 252 -11.00 -8.25 29.71
N TRP A 253 -10.51 -7.02 29.67
CA TRP A 253 -11.30 -5.81 29.42
C TRP A 253 -11.65 -5.59 27.94
N ILE A 254 -10.95 -6.19 26.96
CA ILE A 254 -11.23 -5.98 25.53
C ILE A 254 -12.65 -6.41 25.14
N PRO A 255 -13.17 -7.59 25.54
CA PRO A 255 -14.56 -7.94 25.28
C PRO A 255 -15.59 -6.97 25.88
N GLU A 256 -15.27 -6.34 27.01
CA GLU A 256 -16.12 -5.29 27.58
C GLU A 256 -16.11 -4.04 26.71
N LEU A 257 -14.94 -3.62 26.23
CA LEU A 257 -14.81 -2.47 25.33
C LEU A 257 -15.54 -2.69 24.01
N THR A 258 -15.35 -3.85 23.37
CA THR A 258 -16.00 -4.18 22.10
C THR A 258 -17.52 -4.31 22.23
N ALA A 259 -18.02 -4.84 23.34
CA ALA A 259 -19.45 -4.86 23.65
C ALA A 259 -20.02 -3.43 23.81
N TYR A 260 -19.32 -2.57 24.55
CA TYR A 260 -19.69 -1.16 24.71
C TYR A 260 -19.70 -0.39 23.37
N ALA A 261 -18.68 -0.59 22.54
CA ALA A 261 -18.60 0.01 21.22
C ALA A 261 -19.76 -0.45 20.30
N LYS A 262 -20.06 -1.75 20.34
CA LYS A 262 -21.17 -2.32 19.56
C LYS A 262 -22.54 -1.75 19.92
N GLU A 263 -22.80 -1.46 21.20
CA GLU A 263 -24.05 -0.80 21.64
C GLU A 263 -24.22 0.59 21.02
N LYS A 264 -23.10 1.22 20.62
CA LYS A 264 -23.06 2.54 19.96
C LYS A 264 -22.84 2.48 18.45
N ASN A 265 -22.87 1.26 17.86
CA ASN A 265 -22.58 1.01 16.44
C ASN A 265 -21.16 1.42 16.01
N ILE A 266 -20.20 1.37 16.92
CA ILE A 266 -18.78 1.62 16.63
C ILE A 266 -18.06 0.28 16.47
N LEU A 267 -17.32 0.14 15.38
CA LEU A 267 -16.45 -0.98 15.08
C LEU A 267 -15.07 -0.76 15.71
N VAL A 268 -14.34 -1.83 16.00
CA VAL A 268 -13.08 -1.71 16.75
C VAL A 268 -11.93 -2.41 16.04
N TYR A 269 -10.83 -1.65 15.83
CA TYR A 269 -9.53 -2.17 15.43
C TYR A 269 -8.66 -2.44 16.66
N GLY A 270 -8.04 -3.64 16.69
CA GLY A 270 -6.87 -3.90 17.53
C GLY A 270 -5.58 -3.65 16.75
N TRP A 271 -4.44 -3.82 17.40
CA TRP A 271 -3.11 -3.61 16.86
C TRP A 271 -2.18 -4.79 17.13
N ASP A 272 -1.32 -5.13 16.17
CA ASP A 272 -0.22 -6.06 16.38
C ASP A 272 0.95 -5.82 15.43
N GLU A 273 2.11 -6.37 15.76
CA GLU A 273 3.31 -6.28 14.94
C GLU A 273 3.37 -7.42 13.90
N ILE A 274 3.94 -7.14 12.72
CA ILE A 274 4.13 -8.16 11.68
C ILE A 274 4.80 -9.43 12.20
N LYS A 275 5.74 -9.33 13.14
CA LYS A 275 6.51 -10.48 13.65
C LYS A 275 5.63 -11.57 14.28
N VAL A 276 4.45 -11.21 14.83
CA VAL A 276 3.49 -12.16 15.40
C VAL A 276 2.67 -12.82 14.29
N LEU A 277 2.48 -12.12 13.19
CA LEU A 277 1.67 -12.51 12.03
C LEU A 277 2.50 -13.12 10.89
N ASP A 278 3.82 -13.23 11.07
CA ASP A 278 4.79 -13.63 10.06
C ASP A 278 4.48 -14.97 9.38
N ASN A 279 3.91 -15.91 10.11
CA ASN A 279 3.53 -17.21 9.56
C ASN A 279 2.03 -17.49 9.71
N LYS A 280 1.56 -18.50 8.97
CA LYS A 280 0.13 -18.83 8.96
C LYS A 280 -0.43 -19.15 10.35
N ALA A 281 0.32 -19.86 11.19
CA ALA A 281 -0.15 -20.23 12.52
C ALA A 281 -0.32 -18.99 13.43
N GLY A 282 0.60 -18.03 13.33
CA GLY A 282 0.49 -16.74 14.02
C GLY A 282 -0.71 -15.94 13.53
N ARG A 283 -0.90 -15.82 12.21
CA ARG A 283 -2.07 -15.14 11.65
C ARG A 283 -3.39 -15.77 12.05
N ASP A 284 -3.50 -17.11 11.95
CA ASP A 284 -4.70 -17.81 12.37
C ASP A 284 -4.99 -17.55 13.85
N PHE A 285 -3.97 -17.66 14.71
CA PHE A 285 -4.11 -17.42 16.14
C PHE A 285 -4.59 -16.01 16.46
N VAL A 286 -3.95 -15.00 15.90
CA VAL A 286 -4.28 -13.58 16.15
C VAL A 286 -5.67 -13.26 15.63
N PHE A 287 -5.97 -13.59 14.37
CA PHE A 287 -7.26 -13.24 13.76
C PHE A 287 -8.43 -13.97 14.44
N ASP A 288 -8.28 -15.25 14.78
CA ASP A 288 -9.33 -15.99 15.48
C ASP A 288 -9.56 -15.40 16.86
N ARG A 289 -8.48 -15.09 17.58
CA ARG A 289 -8.56 -14.50 18.92
C ARG A 289 -9.19 -13.11 18.91
N TYR A 290 -8.85 -12.28 17.92
CA TYR A 290 -9.46 -10.96 17.74
C TYR A 290 -10.98 -11.08 17.53
N LYS A 291 -11.41 -12.01 16.69
CA LYS A 291 -12.85 -12.27 16.49
C LYS A 291 -13.54 -12.75 17.76
N GLU A 292 -12.92 -13.62 18.53
CA GLU A 292 -13.43 -14.07 19.83
C GLU A 292 -13.62 -12.91 20.82
N MET A 293 -12.72 -11.93 20.78
CA MET A 293 -12.79 -10.71 21.60
C MET A 293 -13.76 -9.65 21.07
N GLY A 294 -14.37 -9.87 19.90
CA GLY A 294 -15.33 -8.96 19.28
C GLY A 294 -14.70 -7.83 18.46
N LEU A 295 -13.42 -7.93 18.11
CA LEU A 295 -12.75 -6.96 17.22
C LEU A 295 -13.20 -7.17 15.77
N ASP A 296 -13.33 -6.07 15.03
CA ASP A 296 -13.79 -6.04 13.64
C ASP A 296 -12.65 -5.82 12.65
N GLY A 297 -11.50 -5.40 13.14
CA GLY A 297 -10.32 -5.15 12.34
C GLY A 297 -9.01 -5.25 13.12
N ILE A 298 -7.91 -5.18 12.38
CA ILE A 298 -6.56 -5.18 12.91
C ILE A 298 -5.70 -4.15 12.17
N LYS A 299 -4.90 -3.39 12.92
CA LYS A 299 -3.76 -2.65 12.41
C LYS A 299 -2.52 -3.53 12.53
N ILE A 300 -1.82 -3.77 11.41
CA ILE A 300 -0.58 -4.53 11.36
C ILE A 300 0.57 -3.55 11.14
N ASP A 301 1.52 -3.53 12.07
CA ASP A 301 2.55 -2.50 12.15
C ASP A 301 3.97 -3.07 11.99
N TYR A 302 4.94 -2.16 11.76
CA TYR A 302 6.37 -2.46 11.62
C TYR A 302 6.71 -3.44 10.49
N ILE A 303 6.06 -3.29 9.34
CA ILE A 303 6.39 -4.09 8.14
C ILE A 303 7.78 -3.68 7.65
N ASP A 304 8.07 -2.38 7.58
CA ASP A 304 9.40 -1.80 7.40
C ASP A 304 10.20 -2.40 6.23
N SER A 305 9.53 -2.80 5.16
CA SER A 305 10.15 -3.49 4.04
C SER A 305 9.35 -3.36 2.74
N ASP A 306 10.07 -3.20 1.63
CA ASP A 306 9.55 -3.23 0.26
C ASP A 306 9.81 -4.56 -0.43
N SER A 307 10.31 -5.56 0.30
CA SER A 307 10.70 -6.85 -0.26
C SER A 307 9.53 -7.61 -0.88
N LYS A 308 9.86 -8.55 -1.76
CA LYS A 308 8.85 -9.50 -2.29
C LYS A 308 8.08 -10.18 -1.15
N TYR A 309 8.77 -10.52 -0.07
CA TYR A 309 8.14 -11.11 1.11
C TYR A 309 7.07 -10.19 1.70
N ALA A 310 7.39 -8.91 1.92
CA ALA A 310 6.45 -7.94 2.48
C ALA A 310 5.22 -7.74 1.58
N MET A 311 5.42 -7.65 0.25
CA MET A 311 4.30 -7.54 -0.70
C MET A 311 3.38 -8.76 -0.65
N MET A 312 3.95 -9.98 -0.65
CA MET A 312 3.17 -11.23 -0.54
C MET A 312 2.52 -11.40 0.84
N PHE A 313 3.15 -10.88 1.89
CA PHE A 313 2.55 -10.88 3.24
C PHE A 313 1.25 -10.08 3.26
N ARG A 314 1.22 -8.89 2.67
CA ARG A 314 0.01 -8.04 2.59
C ARG A 314 -1.15 -8.77 1.94
N ASP A 315 -0.93 -9.35 0.74
CA ASP A 315 -1.95 -10.12 0.03
C ASP A 315 -2.47 -11.28 0.88
N THR A 316 -1.54 -12.00 1.53
CA THR A 316 -1.90 -13.15 2.38
C THR A 316 -2.67 -12.72 3.61
N ALA A 317 -2.23 -11.65 4.29
CA ALA A 317 -2.91 -11.14 5.49
C ALA A 317 -4.32 -10.65 5.16
N CYS A 318 -4.49 -9.89 4.08
CA CYS A 318 -5.81 -9.46 3.60
C CYS A 318 -6.72 -10.65 3.28
N ALA A 319 -6.22 -11.65 2.55
CA ALA A 319 -7.02 -12.83 2.18
C ALA A 319 -7.44 -13.67 3.40
N GLU A 320 -6.59 -13.78 4.42
CA GLU A 320 -6.90 -14.52 5.64
C GLU A 320 -7.82 -13.74 6.58
N ALA A 321 -7.66 -12.42 6.68
CA ALA A 321 -8.56 -11.54 7.42
C ALA A 321 -9.97 -11.51 6.78
N ALA A 322 -10.05 -11.45 5.45
CA ALA A 322 -11.32 -11.46 4.73
C ALA A 322 -12.16 -12.73 4.98
N LYS A 323 -11.53 -13.91 5.15
CA LYS A 323 -12.23 -15.15 5.54
C LYS A 323 -12.95 -15.03 6.88
N ARG A 324 -12.48 -14.11 7.73
CA ARG A 324 -13.05 -13.82 9.05
C ARG A 324 -13.88 -12.55 9.07
N LYS A 325 -14.05 -11.91 7.92
CA LYS A 325 -14.73 -10.60 7.77
C LYS A 325 -14.10 -9.57 8.70
N MET A 326 -12.78 -9.47 8.65
CA MET A 326 -11.98 -8.49 9.39
C MET A 326 -11.36 -7.49 8.42
N MET A 327 -11.43 -6.22 8.78
CA MET A 327 -10.71 -5.16 8.10
C MET A 327 -9.23 -5.17 8.50
N VAL A 328 -8.35 -4.73 7.61
CA VAL A 328 -6.91 -4.60 7.88
C VAL A 328 -6.47 -3.17 7.58
N SER A 329 -5.69 -2.59 8.50
CA SER A 329 -4.94 -1.37 8.31
C SER A 329 -3.46 -1.70 8.40
N PHE A 330 -2.66 -1.27 7.43
CA PHE A 330 -1.22 -1.47 7.46
C PHE A 330 -0.50 -0.19 7.87
N HIS A 331 0.60 -0.34 8.61
CA HIS A 331 1.41 0.77 9.08
C HIS A 331 2.90 0.42 9.01
N GLY A 332 3.78 1.45 8.94
CA GLY A 332 5.21 1.24 8.78
C GLY A 332 5.55 0.43 7.52
N GLU A 333 5.00 0.84 6.37
CA GLU A 333 5.16 0.11 5.12
C GLU A 333 5.07 1.00 3.89
N THR A 334 5.34 0.42 2.71
CA THR A 334 5.15 1.09 1.42
C THR A 334 3.71 1.54 1.22
N LEU A 335 3.52 2.63 0.48
CA LEU A 335 2.19 3.15 0.17
C LEU A 335 1.34 2.13 -0.60
N PRO A 336 0.02 2.13 -0.40
CA PRO A 336 -0.91 1.33 -1.19
C PRO A 336 -0.76 1.64 -2.68
N ARG A 337 -0.58 0.60 -3.48
CA ARG A 337 -0.41 0.73 -4.94
C ARG A 337 -1.52 -0.02 -5.67
N GLY A 338 -2.73 0.06 -5.10
CA GLY A 338 -3.96 -0.51 -5.61
C GLY A 338 -4.26 -1.92 -5.12
N HIS A 339 -3.85 -2.23 -3.90
CA HIS A 339 -4.23 -3.48 -3.22
C HIS A 339 -5.65 -3.40 -2.68
#